data_86e8a41bf2a385563d57781ab89b29fd
#
_entry.id   86e8a41bf2a385563d57781ab89b29fd
#
_cell.length_a   1.000
_cell.length_b   1.000
_cell.length_c   1.000
_cell.angle_alpha   90.00
_cell.angle_beta   90.00
_cell.angle_gamma   90.00
#
_symmetry.space_group_name_H-M   'P 1'
#
loop_
_entity.id
_entity.type
_entity.pdbx_description
1 polymer ?
#
loop_
_entity_poly.entity_id
_entity_poly.type
_entity_poly.pdbx_seq_one_letter_code
_entity_poly.pdbx_strand_id
1 'polypeptide(L)'
;MTNEYGKVSSRTFKHMKKGLVFMANHNHIENIYALPHIGSGHDGLVFEYGDLALKLLKYDISKRSKDKLMTFEKASFFCRNLKLKRIEAPIDILLDEDGIFSGYVMHRIEDLASEKYVGTPIAKKPGEFTCGQLLWAASELGEDFSQLSSKGIKAKDINAGSFLYPADYVHLCDVDKYQLSKDSSLERENMQKYRYTLAILLYLQMGQGCSKEELKALNTWVKHCSNNPAFVKELSSDIGSCFSEPISELASHKAKVLLR
;
A
#
# COMPACT_ATOMS: atom_id res chain seq x y z
N MET A 1 -17.67 1.45 -26.05
CA MET A 1 -17.22 0.08 -25.86
C MET A 1 -16.97 -0.14 -24.38
N THR A 2 -17.78 -0.91 -23.71
CA THR A 2 -17.52 -1.46 -22.38
C THR A 2 -16.68 -2.71 -22.62
N ASN A 3 -15.39 -2.64 -22.31
CA ASN A 3 -14.55 -3.84 -22.28
C ASN A 3 -14.66 -4.48 -20.89
N GLU A 4 -14.18 -5.71 -20.74
CA GLU A 4 -14.22 -6.51 -19.50
C GLU A 4 -13.66 -5.80 -18.27
N TYR A 5 -12.93 -4.72 -18.43
CA TYR A 5 -12.20 -3.98 -17.37
C TYR A 5 -12.95 -2.74 -16.85
N GLY A 6 -14.24 -2.60 -17.13
CA GLY A 6 -15.04 -1.46 -16.71
C GLY A 6 -14.72 -0.17 -17.51
N LYS A 7 -15.25 0.96 -17.07
CA LYS A 7 -15.02 2.27 -17.71
C LYS A 7 -13.56 2.73 -17.57
N VAL A 8 -12.67 2.16 -18.33
CA VAL A 8 -11.33 2.72 -18.54
C VAL A 8 -11.47 3.88 -19.50
N SER A 9 -10.92 5.05 -19.15
CA SER A 9 -11.05 6.21 -20.03
C SER A 9 -10.47 5.87 -21.41
N SER A 10 -11.20 6.18 -22.46
CA SER A 10 -10.84 5.94 -23.86
C SER A 10 -9.50 6.56 -24.28
N ARG A 11 -8.84 7.33 -23.43
CA ARG A 11 -7.58 8.02 -23.68
C ARG A 11 -6.34 7.21 -23.31
N THR A 12 -6.37 6.38 -22.27
CA THR A 12 -5.27 5.48 -21.90
C THR A 12 -5.08 4.41 -22.98
N PHE A 13 -6.18 3.91 -23.56
CA PHE A 13 -6.14 2.95 -24.66
C PHE A 13 -5.69 3.55 -26.02
N LYS A 14 -5.72 4.87 -26.20
CA LYS A 14 -5.27 5.48 -27.46
C LYS A 14 -3.76 5.42 -27.67
N HIS A 15 -2.98 5.37 -26.61
CA HIS A 15 -1.51 5.32 -26.68
C HIS A 15 -0.96 3.89 -26.78
N MET A 16 -1.68 2.89 -26.27
CA MET A 16 -1.25 1.49 -26.32
C MET A 16 -2.14 0.67 -27.26
N LYS A 17 -1.97 0.86 -28.56
CA LYS A 17 -2.84 0.23 -29.59
C LYS A 17 -2.78 -1.29 -29.59
N LYS A 18 -1.66 -1.90 -29.16
CA LYS A 18 -1.41 -3.35 -29.23
C LYS A 18 -1.18 -4.00 -27.87
N GLY A 19 -1.11 -3.24 -26.77
CA GLY A 19 -0.77 -3.78 -25.46
C GLY A 19 0.70 -4.20 -25.32
N LEU A 20 1.55 -3.84 -26.26
CA LEU A 20 2.98 -4.14 -26.24
C LEU A 20 3.67 -3.26 -25.21
N VAL A 21 4.37 -3.87 -24.26
CA VAL A 21 5.12 -3.19 -23.20
C VAL A 21 6.51 -3.78 -23.10
N PHE A 22 7.47 -2.91 -22.81
CA PHE A 22 8.85 -3.28 -22.55
C PHE A 22 9.19 -3.00 -21.10
N MET A 23 9.77 -3.98 -20.43
CA MET A 23 10.45 -3.76 -19.16
C MET A 23 11.86 -3.21 -19.44
N ALA A 24 12.34 -2.27 -18.63
CA ALA A 24 13.67 -1.69 -18.82
C ALA A 24 14.80 -2.74 -18.76
N ASN A 25 14.59 -3.84 -18.06
CA ASN A 25 15.52 -4.98 -17.99
C ASN A 25 15.38 -5.99 -19.15
N HIS A 26 14.88 -5.57 -20.30
CA HIS A 26 14.88 -6.31 -21.57
C HIS A 26 13.82 -7.38 -21.80
N ASN A 27 12.91 -7.61 -20.88
CA ASN A 27 11.74 -8.44 -21.16
C ASN A 27 10.68 -7.62 -21.88
N HIS A 28 10.14 -8.14 -22.99
CA HIS A 28 8.99 -7.53 -23.65
C HIS A 28 7.74 -8.41 -23.45
N ILE A 29 6.60 -7.77 -23.37
CA ILE A 29 5.30 -8.40 -23.23
C ILE A 29 4.49 -8.00 -24.46
N GLU A 30 4.20 -8.96 -25.34
CA GLU A 30 3.51 -8.71 -26.60
C GLU A 30 2.11 -8.13 -26.42
N ASN A 31 1.43 -8.55 -25.35
CA ASN A 31 0.10 -8.03 -25.04
C ASN A 31 -0.18 -8.11 -23.52
N ILE A 32 0.00 -6.99 -22.82
CA ILE A 32 -0.26 -6.91 -21.38
C ILE A 32 -1.74 -7.20 -21.05
N TYR A 33 -2.67 -6.95 -21.96
CA TYR A 33 -4.09 -7.21 -21.76
C TYR A 33 -4.48 -8.69 -21.86
N ALA A 34 -3.57 -9.54 -22.36
CA ALA A 34 -3.74 -10.99 -22.35
C ALA A 34 -3.33 -11.61 -21.01
N LEU A 35 -2.67 -10.85 -20.14
CA LEU A 35 -2.27 -11.31 -18.81
C LEU A 35 -3.47 -11.32 -17.86
N PRO A 36 -3.45 -12.18 -16.81
CA PRO A 36 -4.46 -12.16 -15.77
C PRO A 36 -4.53 -10.78 -15.09
N HIS A 37 -5.74 -10.22 -15.03
CA HIS A 37 -6.00 -8.95 -14.35
C HIS A 37 -6.25 -9.23 -12.86
N ILE A 38 -5.41 -8.68 -11.99
CA ILE A 38 -5.44 -8.94 -10.53
C ILE A 38 -5.88 -7.73 -9.70
N GLY A 39 -6.01 -6.57 -10.30
CA GLY A 39 -6.48 -5.40 -9.57
C GLY A 39 -6.71 -4.16 -10.42
N SER A 40 -7.66 -3.34 -9.99
CA SER A 40 -7.88 -2.03 -10.59
C SER A 40 -8.15 -0.97 -9.53
N GLY A 41 -7.49 0.17 -9.68
CA GLY A 41 -7.70 1.35 -8.84
C GLY A 41 -8.01 2.59 -9.68
N HIS A 42 -8.08 3.73 -8.98
CA HIS A 42 -8.26 5.03 -9.64
C HIS A 42 -7.11 5.34 -10.60
N ASP A 43 -5.90 4.98 -10.23
CA ASP A 43 -4.67 5.42 -10.90
C ASP A 43 -4.09 4.36 -11.85
N GLY A 44 -4.55 3.09 -11.81
CA GLY A 44 -3.99 2.05 -12.68
C GLY A 44 -4.78 0.76 -12.78
N LEU A 45 -4.31 -0.11 -13.67
CA LEU A 45 -4.66 -1.52 -13.79
C LEU A 45 -3.45 -2.34 -13.38
N VAL A 46 -3.67 -3.45 -12.68
CA VAL A 46 -2.59 -4.35 -12.25
C VAL A 46 -2.79 -5.71 -12.89
N PHE A 47 -1.74 -6.21 -13.51
CA PHE A 47 -1.71 -7.50 -14.19
C PHE A 47 -0.67 -8.41 -13.55
N GLU A 48 -0.92 -9.70 -13.56
CA GLU A 48 0.00 -10.73 -13.09
C GLU A 48 0.97 -11.13 -14.20
N TYR A 49 2.26 -11.26 -13.86
CA TYR A 49 3.29 -11.79 -14.73
C TYR A 49 4.29 -12.64 -13.93
N GLY A 50 3.98 -13.91 -13.73
CA GLY A 50 4.74 -14.77 -12.83
C GLY A 50 4.72 -14.22 -11.40
N ASP A 51 5.90 -14.03 -10.81
CA ASP A 51 6.07 -13.47 -9.47
C ASP A 51 6.04 -11.93 -9.43
N LEU A 52 5.67 -11.31 -10.56
CA LEU A 52 5.62 -9.86 -10.72
C LEU A 52 4.18 -9.37 -10.87
N ALA A 53 3.95 -8.15 -10.43
CA ALA A 53 2.76 -7.37 -10.68
C ALA A 53 3.12 -6.17 -11.56
N LEU A 54 2.41 -6.03 -12.67
CA LEU A 54 2.62 -4.97 -13.65
C LEU A 54 1.52 -3.93 -13.48
N LYS A 55 1.86 -2.73 -12.99
CA LYS A 55 0.89 -1.64 -12.84
C LYS A 55 0.93 -0.72 -14.04
N LEU A 56 -0.11 -0.79 -14.87
CA LEU A 56 -0.31 0.10 -16.01
C LEU A 56 -1.09 1.33 -15.56
N LEU A 57 -0.52 2.52 -15.78
CA LEU A 57 -1.11 3.79 -15.32
C LEU A 57 -2.24 4.25 -16.24
N LYS A 58 -3.36 4.72 -15.66
CA LYS A 58 -4.57 5.14 -16.38
C LYS A 58 -4.58 6.61 -16.80
N TYR A 59 -3.60 7.39 -16.44
CA TYR A 59 -3.64 8.84 -16.62
C TYR A 59 -2.65 9.35 -17.66
N ASP A 60 -3.08 10.39 -18.31
CA ASP A 60 -2.22 11.22 -19.14
C ASP A 60 -1.38 12.14 -18.23
N ILE A 61 -0.10 11.82 -18.10
CA ILE A 61 0.86 12.53 -17.24
C ILE A 61 0.90 14.03 -17.56
N SER A 62 0.57 14.41 -18.80
CA SER A 62 0.57 15.81 -19.23
C SER A 62 -0.51 16.68 -18.57
N LYS A 63 -1.54 16.07 -17.99
CA LYS A 63 -2.75 16.77 -17.52
C LYS A 63 -2.92 16.84 -16.00
N ARG A 64 -2.09 16.15 -15.22
CA ARG A 64 -2.16 16.17 -13.76
C ARG A 64 -0.91 16.78 -13.13
N SER A 65 -1.06 17.30 -11.93
CA SER A 65 0.08 17.79 -11.14
C SER A 65 1.09 16.67 -10.95
N LYS A 66 2.32 16.87 -11.45
CA LYS A 66 3.43 15.90 -11.37
C LYS A 66 3.70 15.40 -9.95
N ASP A 67 3.38 16.21 -8.95
CA ASP A 67 3.62 15.88 -7.54
C ASP A 67 2.69 14.79 -6.99
N LYS A 68 1.58 14.51 -7.68
CA LYS A 68 0.55 13.55 -7.23
C LYS A 68 0.58 12.22 -7.96
N LEU A 69 1.53 12.02 -8.87
CA LEU A 69 1.53 10.87 -9.76
C LEU A 69 2.88 10.17 -9.74
N MET A 70 2.87 8.88 -10.09
CA MET A 70 4.11 8.19 -10.47
C MET A 70 4.57 8.73 -11.83
N THR A 71 5.78 9.25 -11.89
CA THR A 71 6.46 9.68 -13.12
C THR A 71 7.62 8.75 -13.42
N PHE A 72 8.14 8.80 -14.64
CA PHE A 72 9.33 8.05 -15.03
C PHE A 72 10.51 8.30 -14.08
N GLU A 73 10.80 9.56 -13.78
CA GLU A 73 11.91 9.96 -12.90
C GLU A 73 11.73 9.41 -11.50
N LYS A 74 10.51 9.47 -10.96
CA LYS A 74 10.17 8.97 -9.64
C LYS A 74 10.25 7.45 -9.57
N ALA A 75 9.67 6.73 -10.55
CA ALA A 75 9.76 5.28 -10.63
C ALA A 75 11.22 4.82 -10.76
N SER A 76 11.98 5.43 -11.67
CA SER A 76 13.41 5.16 -11.85
C SER A 76 14.25 5.44 -10.61
N PHE A 77 13.89 6.48 -9.84
CA PHE A 77 14.54 6.78 -8.56
C PHE A 77 14.24 5.68 -7.53
N PHE A 78 12.99 5.23 -7.43
CA PHE A 78 12.58 4.16 -6.52
C PHE A 78 13.28 2.85 -6.85
N CYS A 79 13.26 2.42 -8.11
CA CYS A 79 13.95 1.20 -8.57
C CYS A 79 15.43 1.16 -8.17
N ARG A 80 16.13 2.30 -8.26
CA ARG A 80 17.57 2.36 -7.97
C ARG A 80 17.91 2.50 -6.50
N ASN A 81 17.04 3.09 -5.69
CA ASN A 81 17.39 3.57 -4.35
C ASN A 81 16.65 2.88 -3.21
N LEU A 82 15.57 2.13 -3.50
CA LEU A 82 14.76 1.48 -2.49
C LEU A 82 14.94 -0.03 -2.49
N LYS A 83 15.04 -0.59 -1.29
CA LYS A 83 14.96 -2.03 -1.01
C LYS A 83 14.10 -2.18 0.23
N LEU A 84 12.79 -2.08 0.03
CA LEU A 84 11.82 -2.10 1.11
C LEU A 84 11.37 -3.54 1.37
N LYS A 85 10.98 -3.83 2.62
CA LYS A 85 10.58 -5.17 3.05
C LYS A 85 9.07 -5.35 3.02
N ARG A 86 8.33 -4.29 3.37
CA ARG A 86 6.88 -4.29 3.56
C ARG A 86 6.13 -3.27 2.72
N ILE A 87 6.84 -2.39 2.04
CA ILE A 87 6.24 -1.40 1.14
C ILE A 87 6.60 -1.80 -0.29
N GLU A 88 5.59 -2.14 -1.08
CA GLU A 88 5.78 -2.51 -2.47
C GLU A 88 6.08 -1.29 -3.33
N ALA A 89 7.36 -1.13 -3.65
CA ALA A 89 7.87 -0.06 -4.50
C ALA A 89 8.18 -0.58 -5.92
N PRO A 90 8.27 0.30 -6.92
CA PRO A 90 8.75 -0.06 -8.24
C PRO A 90 10.13 -0.70 -8.19
N ILE A 91 10.27 -1.86 -8.84
CA ILE A 91 11.54 -2.57 -9.07
C ILE A 91 12.00 -2.47 -10.51
N ASP A 92 11.08 -2.15 -11.44
CA ASP A 92 11.37 -1.87 -12.84
C ASP A 92 10.30 -0.94 -13.42
N ILE A 93 10.52 -0.43 -14.62
CA ILE A 93 9.62 0.48 -15.32
C ILE A 93 9.02 -0.19 -16.56
N LEU A 94 7.80 0.22 -16.91
CA LEU A 94 7.13 -0.19 -18.15
C LEU A 94 7.14 0.98 -19.14
N LEU A 95 7.59 0.67 -20.35
CA LEU A 95 7.55 1.56 -21.51
C LEU A 95 6.59 0.98 -22.54
N ASP A 96 5.89 1.81 -23.27
CA ASP A 96 5.10 1.38 -24.43
C ASP A 96 5.96 1.20 -25.69
N GLU A 97 5.31 0.88 -26.82
CA GLU A 97 5.94 0.67 -28.13
C GLU A 97 6.70 1.91 -28.64
N ASP A 98 6.36 3.08 -28.18
CA ASP A 98 7.01 4.36 -28.52
C ASP A 98 8.09 4.76 -27.50
N GLY A 99 8.40 3.89 -26.52
CA GLY A 99 9.35 4.17 -25.44
C GLY A 99 8.82 5.14 -24.38
N ILE A 100 7.51 5.36 -24.34
CA ILE A 100 6.88 6.27 -23.37
C ILE A 100 6.57 5.52 -22.08
N PHE A 101 6.86 6.16 -20.94
CA PHE A 101 6.57 5.61 -19.62
C PHE A 101 5.07 5.37 -19.45
N SER A 102 4.71 4.10 -19.24
CA SER A 102 3.33 3.64 -19.16
C SER A 102 2.98 3.03 -17.80
N GLY A 103 3.98 2.72 -16.99
CA GLY A 103 3.77 2.10 -15.70
C GLY A 103 5.04 1.57 -15.06
N TYR A 104 4.87 0.65 -14.13
CA TYR A 104 5.98 0.06 -13.41
C TYR A 104 5.71 -1.38 -12.98
N VAL A 105 6.80 -2.08 -12.65
CA VAL A 105 6.81 -3.45 -12.15
C VAL A 105 7.08 -3.42 -10.65
N MET A 106 6.44 -4.29 -9.91
CA MET A 106 6.65 -4.53 -8.48
C MET A 106 6.56 -6.04 -8.20
N HIS A 107 6.94 -6.47 -7.00
CA HIS A 107 6.69 -7.87 -6.61
C HIS A 107 5.18 -8.13 -6.52
N ARG A 108 4.79 -9.32 -6.94
CA ARG A 108 3.41 -9.78 -6.77
C ARG A 108 3.22 -10.24 -5.33
N ILE A 109 2.25 -9.64 -4.65
CA ILE A 109 1.81 -10.06 -3.33
C ILE A 109 0.43 -10.67 -3.47
N GLU A 110 0.28 -11.91 -3.02
CA GLU A 110 -1.01 -12.58 -2.97
C GLU A 110 -1.83 -12.00 -1.80
N ASP A 111 -2.95 -11.35 -2.12
CA ASP A 111 -3.84 -10.78 -1.10
C ASP A 111 -5.01 -11.74 -0.83
N LEU A 112 -4.87 -12.56 0.19
CA LEU A 112 -5.90 -13.53 0.59
C LEU A 112 -7.20 -12.88 1.09
N ALA A 113 -7.17 -11.58 1.40
CA ALA A 113 -8.35 -10.83 1.81
C ALA A 113 -9.09 -10.17 0.65
N SER A 114 -8.48 -10.07 -0.54
CA SER A 114 -9.03 -9.33 -1.69
C SER A 114 -10.32 -9.94 -2.24
N GLU A 115 -10.44 -11.26 -2.24
CA GLU A 115 -11.63 -11.98 -2.74
C GLU A 115 -12.91 -11.67 -1.98
N LYS A 116 -12.79 -11.14 -0.76
CA LYS A 116 -13.90 -10.85 0.16
C LYS A 116 -14.14 -9.36 0.34
N TYR A 117 -13.53 -8.53 -0.47
CA TYR A 117 -13.66 -7.08 -0.36
C TYR A 117 -15.02 -6.60 -0.87
N VAL A 118 -15.86 -6.16 0.03
CA VAL A 118 -17.17 -5.56 -0.27
C VAL A 118 -17.22 -4.14 0.32
N GLY A 119 -16.69 -3.19 -0.43
CA GLY A 119 -17.03 -1.76 -0.30
C GLY A 119 -16.58 -0.99 0.94
N THR A 120 -16.16 -1.64 2.04
CA THR A 120 -15.67 -0.95 3.25
C THR A 120 -14.34 -1.51 3.72
N PRO A 121 -13.45 -0.69 4.31
CA PRO A 121 -12.18 -1.15 4.85
C PRO A 121 -12.31 -2.30 5.86
N ILE A 122 -13.41 -2.31 6.61
CA ILE A 122 -13.73 -3.31 7.62
C ILE A 122 -14.19 -4.63 6.99
N ALA A 123 -14.63 -4.61 5.74
CA ALA A 123 -15.05 -5.81 5.03
C ALA A 123 -13.87 -6.67 4.52
N LYS A 124 -12.66 -6.12 4.44
CA LYS A 124 -11.45 -6.93 4.33
C LYS A 124 -11.34 -7.73 5.63
N LYS A 125 -11.43 -9.05 5.53
CA LYS A 125 -11.10 -9.95 6.64
C LYS A 125 -9.65 -10.38 6.46
N PRO A 126 -8.68 -9.59 6.95
CA PRO A 126 -7.32 -10.09 7.03
C PRO A 126 -7.35 -11.34 7.89
N GLY A 127 -6.48 -12.31 7.60
CA GLY A 127 -6.24 -13.41 8.51
C GLY A 127 -5.99 -12.85 9.92
N GLU A 128 -6.35 -13.59 10.94
CA GLU A 128 -6.15 -13.17 12.31
C GLU A 128 -4.66 -13.22 12.63
N PHE A 129 -4.05 -12.04 12.81
CA PHE A 129 -2.65 -11.96 13.21
C PHE A 129 -2.49 -12.18 14.71
N THR A 130 -1.41 -12.86 15.06
CA THR A 130 -0.91 -12.84 16.44
C THR A 130 -0.27 -11.49 16.76
N CYS A 131 -0.19 -11.17 18.04
CA CYS A 131 0.53 -9.99 18.51
C CYS A 131 2.00 -9.98 18.06
N GLY A 132 2.64 -11.16 17.99
CA GLY A 132 4.01 -11.30 17.50
C GLY A 132 4.18 -10.98 16.01
N GLN A 133 3.25 -11.41 15.17
CA GLN A 133 3.24 -11.06 13.74
C GLN A 133 3.06 -9.55 13.53
N LEU A 134 2.20 -8.92 14.32
CA LEU A 134 2.04 -7.47 14.28
C LEU A 134 3.32 -6.74 14.71
N LEU A 135 3.98 -7.21 15.77
CA LEU A 135 5.24 -6.62 16.25
C LEU A 135 6.34 -6.72 15.20
N TRP A 136 6.43 -7.86 14.52
CA TRP A 136 7.38 -8.04 13.43
C TRP A 136 7.07 -7.11 12.25
N ALA A 137 5.83 -7.09 11.80
CA ALA A 137 5.41 -6.16 10.74
C ALA A 137 5.68 -4.70 11.10
N ALA A 138 5.44 -4.32 12.36
CA ALA A 138 5.75 -2.98 12.86
C ALA A 138 7.24 -2.65 12.78
N SER A 139 8.11 -3.60 13.16
CA SER A 139 9.56 -3.41 13.08
C SER A 139 10.04 -3.19 11.65
N GLU A 140 9.62 -4.05 10.71
CA GLU A 140 10.04 -3.95 9.32
C GLU A 140 9.45 -2.73 8.61
N LEU A 141 8.19 -2.36 8.89
CA LEU A 141 7.61 -1.10 8.43
C LEU A 141 8.40 0.11 8.97
N GLY A 142 8.84 0.06 10.22
CA GLY A 142 9.70 1.10 10.81
C GLY A 142 11.01 1.28 10.06
N GLU A 143 11.66 0.19 9.68
CA GLU A 143 12.86 0.20 8.84
C GLU A 143 12.57 0.80 7.46
N ASP A 144 11.47 0.42 6.82
CA ASP A 144 11.06 0.94 5.52
C ASP A 144 10.81 2.45 5.57
N PHE A 145 10.07 2.94 6.57
CA PHE A 145 9.83 4.38 6.75
C PHE A 145 11.11 5.16 7.05
N SER A 146 12.06 4.57 7.78
CA SER A 146 13.39 5.14 7.98
C SER A 146 14.17 5.22 6.68
N GLN A 147 14.12 4.16 5.85
CA GLN A 147 14.74 4.15 4.53
C GLN A 147 14.12 5.20 3.60
N LEU A 148 12.79 5.34 3.57
CA LEU A 148 12.12 6.40 2.82
C LEU A 148 12.65 7.78 3.24
N SER A 149 12.76 8.04 4.54
CA SER A 149 13.25 9.32 5.06
C SER A 149 14.69 9.58 4.63
N SER A 150 15.59 8.59 4.77
CA SER A 150 17.00 8.72 4.39
C SER A 150 17.21 8.95 2.90
N LYS A 151 16.25 8.53 2.07
CA LYS A 151 16.26 8.72 0.61
C LYS A 151 15.48 9.96 0.14
N GLY A 152 15.01 10.79 1.07
CA GLY A 152 14.28 11.99 0.71
C GLY A 152 12.89 11.72 0.12
N ILE A 153 12.23 10.64 0.54
CA ILE A 153 10.90 10.25 0.05
C ILE A 153 9.87 10.46 1.17
N LYS A 154 8.85 11.25 0.87
CA LYS A 154 7.70 11.47 1.74
C LYS A 154 6.60 10.47 1.43
N ALA A 155 6.24 9.64 2.40
CA ALA A 155 5.13 8.71 2.30
C ALA A 155 3.79 9.47 2.34
N LYS A 156 2.88 9.12 1.42
CA LYS A 156 1.56 9.75 1.29
C LYS A 156 0.47 8.76 0.94
N ASP A 157 -0.76 9.16 1.19
CA ASP A 157 -2.00 8.47 0.79
C ASP A 157 -2.14 7.04 1.31
N ILE A 158 -1.58 6.75 2.47
CA ILE A 158 -1.77 5.46 3.12
C ILE A 158 -3.16 5.42 3.75
N ASN A 159 -3.93 4.41 3.38
CA ASN A 159 -5.28 4.18 3.87
C ASN A 159 -5.54 2.67 3.97
N ALA A 160 -6.73 2.28 4.42
CA ALA A 160 -7.08 0.87 4.59
C ALA A 160 -6.99 0.03 3.30
N GLY A 161 -7.20 0.64 2.14
CA GLY A 161 -7.05 -0.01 0.83
C GLY A 161 -5.61 -0.22 0.39
N SER A 162 -4.63 0.36 1.10
CA SER A 162 -3.21 0.21 0.79
C SER A 162 -2.59 -1.07 1.36
N PHE A 163 -3.33 -1.86 2.15
CA PHE A 163 -2.82 -3.08 2.76
C PHE A 163 -3.15 -4.32 1.93
N LEU A 164 -2.16 -5.18 1.75
CA LEU A 164 -2.27 -6.52 1.21
C LEU A 164 -1.94 -7.53 2.32
N TYR A 165 -2.69 -8.62 2.38
CA TYR A 165 -2.61 -9.63 3.45
C TYR A 165 -2.29 -11.01 2.87
N PRO A 166 -1.02 -11.34 2.57
CA PRO A 166 -0.61 -12.71 2.35
C PRO A 166 -0.77 -13.54 3.64
N ALA A 167 -0.61 -14.88 3.55
CA ALA A 167 -0.93 -15.81 4.64
C ALA A 167 -0.32 -15.45 6.00
N ASP A 168 0.91 -14.94 5.99
CA ASP A 168 1.69 -14.73 7.22
C ASP A 168 2.11 -13.28 7.45
N TYR A 169 1.74 -12.34 6.53
CA TYR A 169 2.33 -11.02 6.50
C TYR A 169 1.33 -9.92 6.16
N VAL A 170 1.78 -8.68 6.28
CA VAL A 170 1.13 -7.50 5.73
C VAL A 170 2.12 -6.73 4.88
N HIS A 171 1.69 -6.29 3.71
CA HIS A 171 2.40 -5.38 2.84
C HIS A 171 1.60 -4.10 2.59
N LEU A 172 2.31 -3.00 2.36
CA LEU A 172 1.74 -1.76 1.86
C LEU A 172 1.97 -1.68 0.35
N CYS A 173 0.92 -1.42 -0.39
CA CYS A 173 1.00 -1.10 -1.81
C CYS A 173 0.61 0.36 -2.08
N ASP A 174 0.65 0.75 -3.36
CA ASP A 174 0.15 2.05 -3.84
C ASP A 174 1.02 3.25 -3.45
N VAL A 175 2.31 3.17 -3.82
CA VAL A 175 3.29 4.23 -3.60
C VAL A 175 3.22 5.37 -4.64
N ASP A 176 2.21 5.41 -5.50
CA ASP A 176 2.10 6.38 -6.60
C ASP A 176 2.17 7.83 -6.14
N LYS A 177 1.61 8.10 -4.98
CA LYS A 177 1.52 9.45 -4.42
C LYS A 177 2.68 9.82 -3.49
N TYR A 178 3.63 8.91 -3.27
CA TYR A 178 4.85 9.23 -2.53
C TYR A 178 5.61 10.31 -3.28
N GLN A 179 6.28 11.20 -2.56
CA GLN A 179 6.91 12.39 -3.13
C GLN A 179 8.39 12.47 -2.78
N LEU A 180 9.21 12.89 -3.74
CA LEU A 180 10.57 13.33 -3.44
C LEU A 180 10.50 14.66 -2.68
N SER A 181 11.22 14.77 -1.58
CA SER A 181 11.22 15.92 -0.69
C SER A 181 12.62 16.18 -0.15
N LYS A 182 12.96 17.47 -0.03
CA LYS A 182 14.17 17.94 0.65
C LYS A 182 13.85 18.68 1.95
N ASP A 183 12.61 18.49 2.44
CA ASP A 183 12.14 19.19 3.64
C ASP A 183 12.84 18.63 4.88
N SER A 184 13.32 19.51 5.75
CA SER A 184 13.92 19.15 7.03
C SER A 184 12.93 18.48 8.01
N SER A 185 11.63 18.62 7.79
CA SER A 185 10.57 17.97 8.58
C SER A 185 10.27 16.54 8.11
N LEU A 186 10.88 16.05 7.04
CA LEU A 186 10.55 14.79 6.37
C LEU A 186 10.57 13.58 7.30
N GLU A 187 11.61 13.44 8.10
CA GLU A 187 11.73 12.33 9.06
C GLU A 187 10.57 12.31 10.06
N ARG A 188 10.26 13.48 10.64
CA ARG A 188 9.14 13.62 11.57
C ARG A 188 7.80 13.29 10.91
N GLU A 189 7.60 13.75 9.67
CA GLU A 189 6.36 13.49 8.93
C GLU A 189 6.21 12.02 8.56
N ASN A 190 7.28 11.37 8.11
CA ASN A 190 7.29 9.95 7.83
C ASN A 190 7.09 9.12 9.10
N MET A 191 7.68 9.52 10.22
CA MET A 191 7.45 8.86 11.51
C MET A 191 5.98 9.01 11.97
N GLN A 192 5.37 10.17 11.77
CA GLN A 192 3.94 10.36 12.01
C GLN A 192 3.10 9.46 11.09
N LYS A 193 3.49 9.34 9.82
CA LYS A 193 2.81 8.47 8.87
C LYS A 193 2.97 6.99 9.23
N TYR A 194 4.13 6.58 9.70
CA TYR A 194 4.38 5.23 10.23
C TYR A 194 3.43 4.90 11.40
N ARG A 195 3.34 5.78 12.41
CA ARG A 195 2.40 5.59 13.52
C ARG A 195 0.95 5.47 13.03
N TYR A 196 0.56 6.33 12.10
CA TYR A 196 -0.76 6.26 11.48
C TYR A 196 -0.98 4.93 10.74
N THR A 197 0.02 4.43 10.04
CA THR A 197 -0.02 3.12 9.35
C THR A 197 -0.26 1.98 10.33
N LEU A 198 0.48 1.94 11.44
CA LEU A 198 0.28 0.93 12.48
C LEU A 198 -1.11 1.03 13.13
N ALA A 199 -1.59 2.24 13.36
CA ALA A 199 -2.92 2.45 13.94
C ALA A 199 -4.04 1.98 12.98
N ILE A 200 -3.89 2.21 11.67
CA ILE A 200 -4.83 1.65 10.68
C ILE A 200 -4.76 0.11 10.68
N LEU A 201 -3.58 -0.47 10.69
CA LEU A 201 -3.41 -1.93 10.70
C LEU A 201 -4.10 -2.55 11.91
N LEU A 202 -3.88 -1.98 13.10
CA LEU A 202 -4.62 -2.37 14.30
C LEU A 202 -6.13 -2.24 14.12
N TYR A 203 -6.61 -1.10 13.64
CA TYR A 203 -8.02 -0.86 13.41
C TYR A 203 -8.66 -1.90 12.48
N LEU A 204 -7.97 -2.29 11.40
CA LEU A 204 -8.46 -3.30 10.47
C LEU A 204 -8.54 -4.68 11.12
N GLN A 205 -7.58 -5.04 11.97
CA GLN A 205 -7.58 -6.29 12.72
C GLN A 205 -8.70 -6.32 13.79
N MET A 206 -8.91 -5.20 14.47
CA MET A 206 -9.89 -5.03 15.53
C MET A 206 -11.34 -4.97 15.04
N GLY A 207 -11.59 -4.47 13.84
CA GLY A 207 -12.93 -4.15 13.34
C GLY A 207 -13.85 -5.36 13.12
N GLN A 208 -13.33 -6.57 13.26
CA GLN A 208 -14.07 -7.79 12.88
C GLN A 208 -15.20 -8.19 13.85
N GLY A 209 -15.22 -7.64 15.05
CA GLY A 209 -16.23 -7.98 16.08
C GLY A 209 -16.85 -6.76 16.79
N CYS A 210 -16.58 -5.55 16.31
CA CYS A 210 -16.97 -4.32 17.00
C CYS A 210 -18.35 -3.81 16.58
N SER A 211 -19.08 -3.23 17.55
CA SER A 211 -20.29 -2.44 17.29
C SER A 211 -19.96 -1.13 16.54
N LYS A 212 -20.97 -0.43 16.04
CA LYS A 212 -20.79 0.86 15.36
C LYS A 212 -20.17 1.92 16.27
N GLU A 213 -20.53 1.93 17.55
CA GLU A 213 -20.02 2.84 18.57
C GLU A 213 -18.54 2.55 18.84
N GLU A 214 -18.17 1.30 19.02
CA GLU A 214 -16.79 0.86 19.20
C GLU A 214 -15.92 1.23 17.99
N LEU A 215 -16.41 1.01 16.78
CA LEU A 215 -15.73 1.42 15.55
C LEU A 215 -15.49 2.92 15.45
N LYS A 216 -16.45 3.74 15.91
CA LYS A 216 -16.30 5.19 15.95
C LYS A 216 -15.24 5.61 16.98
N ALA A 217 -15.23 4.99 18.17
CA ALA A 217 -14.23 5.24 19.20
C ALA A 217 -12.82 4.85 18.69
N LEU A 218 -12.68 3.68 18.08
CA LEU A 218 -11.43 3.21 17.47
C LEU A 218 -10.91 4.15 16.37
N ASN A 219 -11.78 4.64 15.50
CA ASN A 219 -11.38 5.60 14.45
C ASN A 219 -10.85 6.91 15.05
N THR A 220 -11.45 7.38 16.15
CA THR A 220 -10.97 8.55 16.87
C THR A 220 -9.61 8.27 17.52
N TRP A 221 -9.44 7.11 18.12
CA TRP A 221 -8.19 6.65 18.70
C TRP A 221 -7.08 6.53 17.65
N VAL A 222 -7.34 5.92 16.49
CA VAL A 222 -6.38 5.82 15.36
C VAL A 222 -5.84 7.20 14.96
N LYS A 223 -6.74 8.20 14.88
CA LYS A 223 -6.34 9.59 14.60
C LYS A 223 -5.47 10.19 15.70
N HIS A 224 -5.77 9.87 16.95
CA HIS A 224 -4.99 10.35 18.09
C HIS A 224 -3.61 9.70 18.16
N CYS A 225 -3.51 8.39 17.95
CA CYS A 225 -2.26 7.64 17.99
C CYS A 225 -1.22 8.14 17.00
N SER A 226 -1.63 8.58 15.83
CA SER A 226 -0.70 9.13 14.83
C SER A 226 0.07 10.36 15.33
N ASN A 227 -0.49 11.07 16.32
CA ASN A 227 0.12 12.26 16.91
C ASN A 227 0.88 11.97 18.22
N ASN A 228 0.75 10.75 18.77
CA ASN A 228 1.44 10.35 20.02
C ASN A 228 2.85 9.77 19.72
N PRO A 229 3.95 10.46 20.05
CA PRO A 229 5.30 9.94 19.86
C PRO A 229 5.58 8.63 20.62
N ALA A 230 4.92 8.41 21.76
CA ALA A 230 5.09 7.21 22.57
C ALA A 230 4.33 5.98 22.03
N PHE A 231 3.41 6.16 21.07
CA PHE A 231 2.50 5.12 20.63
C PHE A 231 3.18 3.80 20.25
N VAL A 232 4.28 3.85 19.50
CA VAL A 232 5.01 2.63 19.07
C VAL A 232 5.60 1.88 20.27
N LYS A 233 6.13 2.62 21.25
CA LYS A 233 6.70 2.03 22.48
C LYS A 233 5.60 1.41 23.34
N GLU A 234 4.50 2.10 23.52
CA GLU A 234 3.32 1.60 24.26
C GLU A 234 2.76 0.35 23.60
N LEU A 235 2.59 0.38 22.28
CA LEU A 235 2.13 -0.76 21.49
C LEU A 235 3.08 -1.96 21.62
N SER A 236 4.39 -1.75 21.53
CA SER A 236 5.38 -2.81 21.67
C SER A 236 5.37 -3.43 23.06
N SER A 237 5.13 -2.63 24.11
CA SER A 237 4.99 -3.11 25.48
C SER A 237 3.72 -3.96 25.67
N ASP A 238 2.59 -3.49 25.15
CA ASP A 238 1.32 -4.21 25.20
C ASP A 238 1.39 -5.55 24.45
N ILE A 239 1.97 -5.52 23.23
CA ILE A 239 2.15 -6.72 22.39
C ILE A 239 3.12 -7.71 23.03
N GLY A 240 4.18 -7.23 23.67
CA GLY A 240 5.17 -8.08 24.32
C GLY A 240 4.59 -8.96 25.43
N SER A 241 3.51 -8.51 26.06
CA SER A 241 2.80 -9.28 27.10
C SER A 241 1.88 -10.38 26.55
N CYS A 242 1.50 -10.33 25.27
CA CYS A 242 0.54 -11.25 24.64
C CYS A 242 1.06 -11.81 23.29
N PHE A 243 2.34 -12.05 23.18
CA PHE A 243 3.04 -12.34 21.92
C PHE A 243 2.40 -13.43 21.05
N SER A 244 1.90 -14.49 21.66
CA SER A 244 1.26 -15.62 20.97
C SER A 244 -0.26 -15.49 20.82
N GLU A 245 -0.86 -14.45 21.41
CA GLU A 245 -2.31 -14.27 21.38
C GLU A 245 -2.80 -13.60 20.10
N PRO A 246 -4.04 -13.88 19.65
CA PRO A 246 -4.68 -13.16 18.57
C PRO A 246 -4.82 -11.65 18.89
N ILE A 247 -4.65 -10.79 17.89
CA ILE A 247 -4.80 -9.33 18.06
C ILE A 247 -6.22 -8.94 18.50
N SER A 248 -7.22 -9.73 18.12
CA SER A 248 -8.61 -9.47 18.47
C SER A 248 -8.85 -9.33 19.98
N GLU A 249 -8.10 -10.06 20.81
CA GLU A 249 -8.22 -9.97 22.27
C GLU A 249 -7.63 -8.67 22.83
N LEU A 250 -6.43 -8.30 22.40
CA LEU A 250 -5.82 -7.00 22.72
C LEU A 250 -6.74 -5.85 22.31
N ALA A 251 -7.33 -5.99 21.18
CA ALA A 251 -8.24 -5.07 20.56
C ALA A 251 -9.50 -4.87 21.40
N SER A 252 -10.16 -5.93 21.77
CA SER A 252 -11.37 -5.89 22.61
C SER A 252 -11.10 -5.20 23.95
N HIS A 253 -9.94 -5.45 24.54
CA HIS A 253 -9.54 -4.79 25.79
C HIS A 253 -9.36 -3.27 25.60
N LYS A 254 -8.65 -2.85 24.54
CA LYS A 254 -8.46 -1.41 24.24
C LYS A 254 -9.76 -0.70 23.89
N ALA A 255 -10.65 -1.32 23.12
CA ALA A 255 -11.97 -0.76 22.81
C ALA A 255 -12.79 -0.51 24.08
N LYS A 256 -12.80 -1.46 25.02
CA LYS A 256 -13.49 -1.33 26.31
C LYS A 256 -12.91 -0.21 27.19
N VAL A 257 -11.60 0.01 27.13
CA VAL A 257 -10.94 1.11 27.85
C VAL A 257 -11.31 2.46 27.25
N LEU A 258 -11.45 2.55 25.92
CA LEU A 258 -11.79 3.79 25.22
C LEU A 258 -13.26 4.21 25.37
N LEU A 259 -14.14 3.28 25.74
CA LEU A 259 -15.57 3.53 25.96
C LEU A 259 -15.93 3.84 27.44
N ARG A 260 -14.99 3.72 28.36
CA ARG A 260 -15.10 4.13 29.79
C ARG A 260 -14.70 5.59 29.95
#